data_b93ad53334f27736802ccef0185a01f9
#
_entry.id   b93ad53334f27736802ccef0185a01f9
#
_cell.length_a   1.000
_cell.length_b   1.000
_cell.length_c   1.000
_cell.angle_alpha   90.00
_cell.angle_beta   90.00
_cell.angle_gamma   90.00
#
_symmetry.space_group_name_H-M   'P 1'
#
loop_
_entity.id
_entity.type
_entity.pdbx_description
1 polymer ?
#
loop_
_entity_poly.entity_id
_entity_poly.type
_entity_poly.pdbx_seq_one_letter_code
_entity_poly.pdbx_strand_id
1 'polypeptide(L)'
;MTRSLLSCSRFGTPSKPAVVFLHGFLGSHTDWRGVIAPLESSYDLVCFDLPGHGKSSAVDQSIFHLDNCCVAIADTLADLKITNCSLVGYSMGGRIALQCVVNIPQLFRAVVLVGAHPGIESESARLSRLAQDEQLAERMISMPLSQFVDEWYQQPLFDSLRDSQEYRDHSARRALGNRELLALALARFSVGRQRPLWGELPKLTIPLGYVAGEHDTKYTAVGRRVVDLCPRAKLHIIPRAGHAVHIEQPEELSRVIASFLELHK
;
A
#
# COMPACT_ATOMS: atom_id res chain seq x y z
N MET A 1 0.04 22.48 -16.84
CA MET A 1 0.82 21.66 -15.89
C MET A 1 1.10 20.32 -16.56
N THR A 2 2.34 19.92 -16.66
CA THR A 2 2.73 18.57 -17.14
C THR A 2 2.20 17.53 -16.16
N ARG A 3 1.48 16.53 -16.67
CA ARG A 3 0.99 15.41 -15.84
C ARG A 3 2.17 14.58 -15.37
N SER A 4 2.28 14.35 -14.08
CA SER A 4 3.28 13.45 -13.51
C SER A 4 2.70 12.03 -13.47
N LEU A 5 3.00 11.23 -14.49
CA LEU A 5 2.53 9.84 -14.56
C LEU A 5 3.45 8.92 -13.74
N LEU A 6 2.83 7.98 -13.02
CA LEU A 6 3.53 6.91 -12.32
C LEU A 6 3.76 5.72 -13.25
N SER A 7 4.88 5.03 -13.07
CA SER A 7 5.09 3.76 -13.74
C SER A 7 4.13 2.71 -13.18
N CYS A 8 3.60 1.87 -14.06
CA CYS A 8 2.79 0.72 -13.67
C CYS A 8 3.03 -0.46 -14.61
N SER A 9 2.70 -1.64 -14.15
CA SER A 9 2.66 -2.86 -14.96
C SER A 9 1.23 -3.36 -15.00
N ARG A 10 0.76 -3.77 -16.19
CA ARG A 10 -0.61 -4.22 -16.43
C ARG A 10 -0.62 -5.71 -16.78
N PHE A 11 -1.54 -6.45 -16.19
CA PHE A 11 -1.70 -7.89 -16.33
C PHE A 11 -3.19 -8.22 -16.56
N GLY A 12 -3.48 -9.43 -17.04
CA GLY A 12 -4.84 -9.85 -17.27
C GLY A 12 -5.44 -9.25 -18.55
N THR A 13 -6.74 -8.95 -18.55
CA THR A 13 -7.48 -8.56 -19.76
C THR A 13 -8.10 -7.15 -19.60
N PRO A 14 -7.70 -6.15 -20.42
CA PRO A 14 -8.17 -4.77 -20.31
C PRO A 14 -9.68 -4.54 -20.44
N SER A 15 -10.44 -5.50 -20.96
CA SER A 15 -11.90 -5.41 -21.05
C SER A 15 -12.63 -5.88 -19.79
N LYS A 16 -11.91 -6.39 -18.80
CA LYS A 16 -12.45 -6.87 -17.53
C LYS A 16 -12.45 -5.77 -16.46
N PRO A 17 -13.14 -5.97 -15.33
CA PRO A 17 -13.13 -5.02 -14.22
C PRO A 17 -11.70 -4.73 -13.74
N ALA A 18 -11.35 -3.45 -13.64
CA ALA A 18 -10.01 -3.04 -13.27
C ALA A 18 -9.78 -3.12 -11.76
N VAL A 19 -8.60 -3.62 -11.36
CA VAL A 19 -8.11 -3.65 -9.98
C VAL A 19 -6.70 -3.06 -9.94
N VAL A 20 -6.52 -2.06 -9.12
CA VAL A 20 -5.27 -1.31 -8.95
C VAL A 20 -4.58 -1.74 -7.67
N PHE A 21 -3.27 -1.96 -7.73
CA PHE A 21 -2.46 -2.42 -6.60
C PHE A 21 -1.36 -1.41 -6.24
N LEU A 22 -1.29 -1.03 -4.96
CA LEU A 22 -0.32 -0.09 -4.39
C LEU A 22 0.53 -0.80 -3.33
N HIS A 23 1.82 -0.92 -3.58
CA HIS A 23 2.77 -1.62 -2.69
C HIS A 23 3.11 -0.81 -1.42
N GLY A 24 3.76 -1.47 -0.45
CA GLY A 24 4.30 -0.85 0.75
C GLY A 24 5.66 -0.16 0.55
N PHE A 25 6.20 0.45 1.62
CA PHE A 25 7.53 1.04 1.60
C PHE A 25 8.59 -0.02 1.25
N LEU A 26 9.64 0.39 0.53
CA LEU A 26 10.67 -0.45 -0.12
C LEU A 26 10.13 -1.38 -1.22
N GLY A 27 8.82 -1.35 -1.50
CA GLY A 27 8.15 -2.23 -2.46
C GLY A 27 8.28 -1.82 -3.92
N SER A 28 7.63 -2.60 -4.76
CA SER A 28 7.42 -2.32 -6.18
C SER A 28 6.19 -3.09 -6.69
N HIS A 29 5.80 -2.83 -7.94
CA HIS A 29 4.76 -3.59 -8.62
C HIS A 29 4.98 -5.11 -8.57
N THR A 30 6.23 -5.58 -8.48
CA THR A 30 6.56 -7.01 -8.48
C THR A 30 6.13 -7.74 -7.22
N ASP A 31 5.85 -7.03 -6.12
CA ASP A 31 5.43 -7.63 -4.85
C ASP A 31 4.09 -8.34 -4.93
N TRP A 32 3.30 -7.93 -5.91
CA TRP A 32 1.95 -8.45 -6.08
C TRP A 32 1.87 -9.73 -6.92
N ARG A 33 3.00 -10.22 -7.48
CA ARG A 33 3.00 -11.36 -8.43
C ARG A 33 2.26 -12.58 -7.92
N GLY A 34 2.52 -13.01 -6.68
CA GLY A 34 1.85 -14.15 -6.08
C GLY A 34 0.34 -13.94 -5.86
N VAL A 35 -0.05 -12.69 -5.60
CA VAL A 35 -1.45 -12.32 -5.36
C VAL A 35 -2.23 -12.19 -6.66
N ILE A 36 -1.62 -11.59 -7.70
CA ILE A 36 -2.34 -11.29 -8.96
C ILE A 36 -2.45 -12.48 -9.90
N ALA A 37 -1.51 -13.43 -9.87
CA ALA A 37 -1.50 -14.56 -10.80
C ALA A 37 -2.84 -15.33 -10.85
N PRO A 38 -3.51 -15.66 -9.73
CA PRO A 38 -4.82 -16.30 -9.78
C PRO A 38 -5.96 -15.38 -10.29
N LEU A 39 -5.76 -14.06 -10.32
CA LEU A 39 -6.76 -13.05 -10.69
C LEU A 39 -6.72 -12.68 -12.19
N GLU A 40 -5.62 -12.95 -12.89
CA GLU A 40 -5.38 -12.51 -14.27
C GLU A 40 -6.47 -12.95 -15.27
N SER A 41 -7.06 -14.11 -15.05
CA SER A 41 -8.15 -14.59 -15.91
C SER A 41 -9.47 -13.82 -15.74
N SER A 42 -9.65 -13.10 -14.63
CA SER A 42 -10.93 -12.48 -14.23
C SER A 42 -10.92 -10.97 -14.19
N TYR A 43 -9.74 -10.36 -14.14
CA TYR A 43 -9.58 -8.91 -13.94
C TYR A 43 -8.56 -8.28 -14.88
N ASP A 44 -8.65 -6.96 -15.01
CA ASP A 44 -7.61 -6.08 -15.55
C ASP A 44 -6.81 -5.54 -14.36
N LEU A 45 -5.57 -5.99 -14.21
CA LEU A 45 -4.76 -5.79 -13.01
C LEU A 45 -3.66 -4.75 -13.29
N VAL A 46 -3.65 -3.65 -12.55
CA VAL A 46 -2.67 -2.57 -12.70
C VAL A 46 -1.87 -2.41 -11.40
N CYS A 47 -0.61 -2.78 -11.42
CA CYS A 47 0.30 -2.67 -10.29
C CYS A 47 1.22 -1.46 -10.45
N PHE A 48 1.09 -0.48 -9.56
CA PHE A 48 1.89 0.75 -9.59
C PHE A 48 3.25 0.57 -8.93
N ASP A 49 4.24 1.29 -9.45
CA ASP A 49 5.41 1.68 -8.69
C ASP A 49 5.15 3.07 -8.09
N LEU A 50 5.11 3.18 -6.77
CA LEU A 50 4.85 4.43 -6.06
C LEU A 50 6.04 5.38 -6.15
N PRO A 51 5.88 6.70 -5.91
CA PRO A 51 6.97 7.67 -5.99
C PRO A 51 8.21 7.22 -5.22
N GLY A 52 9.37 7.29 -5.89
CA GLY A 52 10.67 6.88 -5.33
C GLY A 52 10.95 5.37 -5.40
N HIS A 53 10.02 4.56 -5.88
CA HIS A 53 10.13 3.11 -5.93
C HIS A 53 10.10 2.59 -7.38
N GLY A 54 10.71 1.43 -7.59
CA GLY A 54 10.68 0.74 -8.87
C GLY A 54 11.09 1.65 -10.05
N LYS A 55 10.26 1.68 -11.08
CA LYS A 55 10.46 2.52 -12.27
C LYS A 55 9.92 3.94 -12.12
N SER A 56 9.23 4.28 -11.02
CA SER A 56 8.79 5.64 -10.68
C SER A 56 9.87 6.44 -9.93
N SER A 57 11.14 6.19 -10.26
CA SER A 57 12.29 6.91 -9.69
C SER A 57 12.58 8.26 -10.35
N ALA A 58 12.04 8.53 -11.54
CA ALA A 58 12.29 9.77 -12.30
C ALA A 58 11.12 10.76 -12.25
N VAL A 59 10.27 10.69 -11.24
CA VAL A 59 9.07 11.53 -11.11
C VAL A 59 9.38 12.86 -10.41
N ASP A 60 8.54 13.86 -10.68
CA ASP A 60 8.60 15.16 -10.00
C ASP A 60 8.48 14.97 -8.47
N GLN A 61 9.34 15.62 -7.71
CA GLN A 61 9.33 15.54 -6.25
C GLN A 61 8.05 16.11 -5.62
N SER A 62 7.28 16.92 -6.32
CA SER A 62 6.00 17.44 -5.85
C SER A 62 4.98 16.33 -5.53
N ILE A 63 5.10 15.16 -6.18
CA ILE A 63 4.19 14.03 -5.95
C ILE A 63 4.54 13.20 -4.70
N PHE A 64 5.65 13.50 -4.01
CA PHE A 64 5.97 12.91 -2.69
C PHE A 64 5.15 13.55 -1.56
N HIS A 65 3.86 13.72 -1.81
CA HIS A 65 2.84 14.12 -0.86
C HIS A 65 1.59 13.29 -1.10
N LEU A 66 0.87 12.89 -0.04
CA LEU A 66 -0.26 11.96 -0.17
C LEU A 66 -1.31 12.44 -1.19
N ASP A 67 -1.73 13.70 -1.10
CA ASP A 67 -2.75 14.24 -2.01
C ASP A 67 -2.25 14.31 -3.46
N ASN A 68 -1.02 14.76 -3.68
CA ASN A 68 -0.44 14.85 -5.01
C ASN A 68 -0.18 13.44 -5.61
N CYS A 69 0.19 12.49 -4.77
CA CYS A 69 0.30 11.08 -5.18
C CYS A 69 -1.05 10.52 -5.64
N CYS A 70 -2.15 10.86 -4.94
CA CYS A 70 -3.50 10.49 -5.37
C CYS A 70 -3.86 11.10 -6.74
N VAL A 71 -3.49 12.36 -6.98
CA VAL A 71 -3.67 13.01 -8.30
C VAL A 71 -2.85 12.29 -9.37
N ALA A 72 -1.57 11.97 -9.11
CA ALA A 72 -0.72 11.25 -10.05
C ALA A 72 -1.25 9.85 -10.39
N ILE A 73 -1.82 9.13 -9.39
CA ILE A 73 -2.52 7.86 -9.61
C ILE A 73 -3.74 8.07 -10.52
N ALA A 74 -4.58 9.08 -10.24
CA ALA A 74 -5.76 9.38 -11.04
C ALA A 74 -5.39 9.77 -12.49
N ASP A 75 -4.36 10.58 -12.68
CA ASP A 75 -3.87 10.97 -14.00
C ASP A 75 -3.35 9.75 -14.78
N THR A 76 -2.63 8.84 -14.12
CA THR A 76 -2.15 7.61 -14.76
C THR A 76 -3.31 6.68 -15.13
N LEU A 77 -4.33 6.55 -14.27
CA LEU A 77 -5.53 5.77 -14.58
C LEU A 77 -6.32 6.38 -15.75
N ALA A 78 -6.42 7.72 -15.83
CA ALA A 78 -7.05 8.42 -16.96
C ALA A 78 -6.30 8.17 -18.27
N ASP A 79 -4.95 8.17 -18.26
CA ASP A 79 -4.11 7.83 -19.41
C ASP A 79 -4.33 6.37 -19.87
N LEU A 80 -4.52 5.44 -18.93
CA LEU A 80 -4.88 4.05 -19.18
C LEU A 80 -6.36 3.86 -19.57
N LYS A 81 -7.17 4.93 -19.59
CA LYS A 81 -8.63 4.92 -19.83
C LYS A 81 -9.42 4.09 -18.81
N ILE A 82 -8.96 4.09 -17.57
CA ILE A 82 -9.63 3.42 -16.45
C ILE A 82 -10.40 4.50 -15.66
N THR A 83 -11.72 4.40 -15.65
CA THR A 83 -12.63 5.40 -15.04
C THR A 83 -13.36 4.88 -13.80
N ASN A 84 -13.32 3.59 -13.56
CA ASN A 84 -13.95 2.96 -12.41
C ASN A 84 -13.19 1.66 -12.06
N CYS A 85 -12.49 1.64 -10.93
CA CYS A 85 -11.67 0.50 -10.53
C CYS A 85 -11.83 0.16 -9.04
N SER A 86 -11.40 -1.03 -8.66
CA SER A 86 -11.17 -1.36 -7.26
C SER A 86 -9.71 -1.07 -6.90
N LEU A 87 -9.46 -0.67 -5.66
CA LEU A 87 -8.12 -0.29 -5.20
C LEU A 87 -7.67 -1.21 -4.08
N VAL A 88 -6.49 -1.78 -4.20
CA VAL A 88 -5.85 -2.64 -3.18
C VAL A 88 -4.55 -1.98 -2.77
N GLY A 89 -4.36 -1.74 -1.48
CA GLY A 89 -3.14 -1.11 -0.99
C GLY A 89 -2.58 -1.79 0.27
N TYR A 90 -1.26 -2.01 0.27
CA TYR A 90 -0.55 -2.58 1.40
C TYR A 90 0.23 -1.51 2.17
N SER A 91 0.08 -1.46 3.50
CA SER A 91 0.85 -0.62 4.42
C SER A 91 0.89 0.85 3.96
N MET A 92 2.02 1.38 3.48
CA MET A 92 2.14 2.72 2.88
C MET A 92 1.16 2.89 1.70
N GLY A 93 1.11 1.92 0.77
CA GLY A 93 0.17 1.93 -0.35
C GLY A 93 -1.29 1.88 0.09
N GLY A 94 -1.59 1.20 1.21
CA GLY A 94 -2.93 1.19 1.80
C GLY A 94 -3.32 2.55 2.41
N ARG A 95 -2.38 3.29 2.98
CA ARG A 95 -2.61 4.66 3.44
C ARG A 95 -2.88 5.61 2.27
N ILE A 96 -2.12 5.46 1.18
CA ILE A 96 -2.36 6.20 -0.06
C ILE A 96 -3.73 5.81 -0.65
N ALA A 97 -4.06 4.52 -0.67
CA ALA A 97 -5.36 4.04 -1.15
C ALA A 97 -6.52 4.65 -0.36
N LEU A 98 -6.45 4.68 0.97
CA LEU A 98 -7.48 5.32 1.80
C LEU A 98 -7.59 6.82 1.52
N GLN A 99 -6.46 7.53 1.36
CA GLN A 99 -6.46 8.94 0.98
C GLN A 99 -7.13 9.16 -0.38
N CYS A 100 -6.82 8.30 -1.37
CA CYS A 100 -7.41 8.39 -2.70
C CYS A 100 -8.94 8.22 -2.67
N VAL A 101 -9.45 7.23 -1.95
CA VAL A 101 -10.91 6.99 -1.90
C VAL A 101 -11.65 8.07 -1.10
N VAL A 102 -10.98 8.75 -0.19
CA VAL A 102 -11.54 9.93 0.51
C VAL A 102 -11.57 11.15 -0.40
N ASN A 103 -10.52 11.40 -1.18
CA ASN A 103 -10.37 12.61 -1.98
C ASN A 103 -11.11 12.52 -3.34
N ILE A 104 -11.14 11.35 -3.97
CA ILE A 104 -11.69 11.12 -5.31
C ILE A 104 -12.54 9.83 -5.35
N PRO A 105 -13.59 9.72 -4.50
CA PRO A 105 -14.38 8.50 -4.35
C PRO A 105 -15.03 8.02 -5.64
N GLN A 106 -15.34 8.92 -6.56
CA GLN A 106 -16.01 8.61 -7.83
C GLN A 106 -15.18 7.74 -8.77
N LEU A 107 -13.86 7.64 -8.54
CA LEU A 107 -12.95 6.82 -9.36
C LEU A 107 -12.94 5.36 -8.90
N PHE A 108 -13.40 5.09 -7.68
CA PHE A 108 -13.26 3.78 -7.05
C PHE A 108 -14.62 3.16 -6.69
N ARG A 109 -14.80 1.87 -7.02
CA ARG A 109 -15.98 1.10 -6.66
C ARG A 109 -15.84 0.37 -5.32
N ALA A 110 -14.61 0.02 -4.92
CA ALA A 110 -14.29 -0.69 -3.69
C ALA A 110 -12.83 -0.45 -3.32
N VAL A 111 -12.49 -0.62 -2.03
CA VAL A 111 -11.10 -0.56 -1.55
C VAL A 111 -10.78 -1.73 -0.63
N VAL A 112 -9.58 -2.30 -0.79
CA VAL A 112 -9.02 -3.30 0.14
C VAL A 112 -7.74 -2.73 0.75
N LEU A 113 -7.73 -2.59 2.06
CA LEU A 113 -6.59 -2.11 2.85
C LEU A 113 -5.90 -3.29 3.52
N VAL A 114 -4.65 -3.55 3.19
CA VAL A 114 -3.85 -4.63 3.78
C VAL A 114 -2.86 -4.02 4.75
N GLY A 115 -3.03 -4.24 6.06
CA GLY A 115 -2.14 -3.74 7.11
C GLY A 115 -1.93 -2.22 7.07
N ALA A 116 -2.99 -1.43 6.85
CA ALA A 116 -2.90 0.01 6.68
C ALA A 116 -3.53 0.80 7.84
N HIS A 117 -2.86 1.88 8.27
CA HIS A 117 -3.32 2.72 9.39
C HIS A 117 -4.01 3.99 8.86
N PRO A 118 -5.23 4.34 9.32
CA PRO A 118 -5.92 5.57 8.90
C PRO A 118 -5.25 6.88 9.32
N GLY A 119 -4.14 6.83 10.04
CA GLY A 119 -3.40 7.99 10.53
C GLY A 119 -3.39 8.08 12.06
N ILE A 120 -2.36 8.74 12.61
CA ILE A 120 -2.17 8.92 14.06
C ILE A 120 -2.98 10.14 14.52
N GLU A 121 -3.87 9.96 15.49
CA GLU A 121 -4.76 11.04 15.97
C GLU A 121 -4.04 12.04 16.89
N SER A 122 -3.22 11.53 17.81
CA SER A 122 -2.45 12.38 18.72
C SER A 122 -1.39 13.19 17.97
N GLU A 123 -1.40 14.52 18.13
CA GLU A 123 -0.41 15.40 17.51
C GLU A 123 1.00 15.11 18.02
N SER A 124 1.17 14.92 19.31
CA SER A 124 2.47 14.59 19.91
C SER A 124 3.02 13.26 19.36
N ALA A 125 2.16 12.24 19.19
CA ALA A 125 2.55 10.97 18.59
C ALA A 125 2.87 11.11 17.09
N ARG A 126 2.18 11.98 16.34
CA ARG A 126 2.53 12.31 14.95
C ARG A 126 3.91 12.94 14.84
N LEU A 127 4.19 13.94 15.67
CA LEU A 127 5.48 14.64 15.70
C LEU A 127 6.62 13.68 16.07
N SER A 128 6.42 12.85 17.09
CA SER A 128 7.40 11.81 17.45
C SER A 128 7.66 10.83 16.31
N ARG A 129 6.60 10.36 15.66
CA ARG A 129 6.74 9.43 14.53
C ARG A 129 7.40 10.12 13.33
N LEU A 130 7.10 11.37 13.05
CA LEU A 130 7.74 12.13 11.99
C LEU A 130 9.24 12.24 12.23
N ALA A 131 9.66 12.62 13.44
CA ALA A 131 11.08 12.70 13.79
C ALA A 131 11.79 11.33 13.65
N GLN A 132 11.14 10.24 14.04
CA GLN A 132 11.68 8.90 13.86
C GLN A 132 11.86 8.54 12.38
N ASP A 133 10.86 8.82 11.53
CA ASP A 133 10.94 8.51 10.09
C ASP A 133 11.98 9.38 9.37
N GLU A 134 12.16 10.65 9.79
CA GLU A 134 13.22 11.54 9.28
C GLU A 134 14.62 11.03 9.66
N GLN A 135 14.83 10.61 10.91
CA GLN A 135 16.08 9.97 11.34
C GLN A 135 16.37 8.68 10.57
N LEU A 136 15.35 7.86 10.33
CA LEU A 136 15.51 6.65 9.52
C LEU A 136 15.88 6.98 8.07
N ALA A 137 15.31 8.05 7.49
CA ALA A 137 15.65 8.50 6.15
C ALA A 137 17.12 9.00 6.07
N GLU A 138 17.60 9.73 7.06
CA GLU A 138 19.00 10.16 7.18
C GLU A 138 19.94 8.95 7.31
N ARG A 139 19.58 7.98 8.14
CA ARG A 139 20.35 6.73 8.28
C ARG A 139 20.40 5.97 6.96
N MET A 140 19.31 5.87 6.21
CA MET A 140 19.30 5.21 4.90
C MET A 140 20.30 5.85 3.95
N ILE A 141 20.45 7.18 3.94
CA ILE A 141 21.43 7.88 3.10
C ILE A 141 22.87 7.63 3.56
N SER A 142 23.10 7.47 4.87
CA SER A 142 24.43 7.34 5.46
C SER A 142 25.05 5.95 5.37
N MET A 143 24.31 4.92 4.93
CA MET A 143 24.78 3.53 4.88
C MET A 143 24.45 2.84 3.55
N PRO A 144 25.05 1.69 3.23
CA PRO A 144 24.62 0.87 2.09
C PRO A 144 23.13 0.50 2.20
N LEU A 145 22.39 0.58 1.10
CA LEU A 145 20.95 0.27 1.10
C LEU A 145 20.66 -1.17 1.56
N SER A 146 21.53 -2.13 1.21
CA SER A 146 21.41 -3.51 1.68
C SER A 146 21.41 -3.63 3.21
N GLN A 147 22.35 -2.91 3.85
CA GLN A 147 22.41 -2.88 5.31
C GLN A 147 21.15 -2.25 5.93
N PHE A 148 20.66 -1.13 5.36
CA PHE A 148 19.42 -0.51 5.82
C PHE A 148 18.23 -1.47 5.68
N VAL A 149 18.14 -2.19 4.57
CA VAL A 149 17.07 -3.19 4.32
C VAL A 149 17.11 -4.30 5.36
N ASP A 150 18.30 -4.81 5.67
CA ASP A 150 18.47 -5.83 6.71
C ASP A 150 18.01 -5.32 8.07
N GLU A 151 18.41 -4.10 8.46
CA GLU A 151 17.98 -3.48 9.72
C GLU A 151 16.46 -3.18 9.73
N TRP A 152 15.90 -2.74 8.60
CA TRP A 152 14.47 -2.47 8.46
C TRP A 152 13.62 -3.71 8.76
N TYR A 153 14.03 -4.86 8.25
CA TYR A 153 13.31 -6.11 8.46
C TYR A 153 13.60 -6.77 9.81
N GLN A 154 14.53 -6.24 10.65
CA GLN A 154 14.67 -6.67 12.05
C GLN A 154 13.56 -6.15 12.97
N GLN A 155 12.72 -5.24 12.50
CA GLN A 155 11.58 -4.77 13.32
C GLN A 155 10.63 -5.93 13.64
N PRO A 156 10.07 -6.00 14.87
CA PRO A 156 9.15 -7.07 15.28
C PRO A 156 7.94 -7.25 14.36
N LEU A 157 7.58 -6.21 13.64
CA LEU A 157 6.50 -6.23 12.64
C LEU A 157 6.73 -7.26 11.51
N PHE A 158 7.98 -7.67 11.28
CA PHE A 158 8.38 -8.57 10.20
C PHE A 158 8.93 -9.91 10.70
N ASP A 159 8.72 -10.26 11.98
CA ASP A 159 9.25 -11.51 12.55
C ASP A 159 8.79 -12.72 11.73
N SER A 160 7.49 -12.85 11.45
CA SER A 160 6.94 -13.97 10.68
C SER A 160 7.44 -14.00 9.22
N LEU A 161 7.69 -12.82 8.62
CA LEU A 161 8.26 -12.76 7.27
C LEU A 161 9.70 -13.29 7.25
N ARG A 162 10.53 -12.94 8.25
CA ARG A 162 11.92 -13.42 8.32
C ARG A 162 12.03 -14.95 8.42
N ASP A 163 11.03 -15.56 9.02
CA ASP A 163 10.93 -17.03 9.14
C ASP A 163 10.44 -17.69 7.84
N SER A 164 10.00 -16.90 6.84
CA SER A 164 9.50 -17.41 5.58
C SER A 164 10.63 -17.71 4.59
N GLN A 165 10.37 -18.65 3.67
CA GLN A 165 11.32 -19.03 2.64
C GLN A 165 11.53 -17.92 1.59
N GLU A 166 10.52 -17.07 1.40
CA GLU A 166 10.49 -15.98 0.44
C GLU A 166 11.31 -14.75 0.90
N TYR A 167 11.67 -14.68 2.18
CA TYR A 167 12.31 -13.50 2.77
C TYR A 167 13.62 -13.09 2.05
N ARG A 168 14.49 -14.06 1.71
CA ARG A 168 15.79 -13.78 1.08
C ARG A 168 15.67 -13.08 -0.26
N ASP A 169 14.80 -13.61 -1.12
CA ASP A 169 14.57 -13.03 -2.44
C ASP A 169 13.86 -11.67 -2.32
N HIS A 170 13.00 -11.54 -1.34
CA HIS A 170 12.30 -10.31 -1.04
C HIS A 170 13.26 -9.21 -0.61
N SER A 171 14.11 -9.44 0.39
CA SER A 171 15.08 -8.47 0.89
C SER A 171 16.12 -8.09 -0.17
N ALA A 172 16.62 -9.05 -0.95
CA ALA A 172 17.56 -8.79 -2.03
C ALA A 172 17.00 -7.83 -3.09
N ARG A 173 15.73 -7.98 -3.48
CA ARG A 173 15.09 -7.03 -4.42
C ARG A 173 14.97 -5.61 -3.86
N ARG A 174 14.75 -5.45 -2.55
CA ARG A 174 14.69 -4.13 -1.88
C ARG A 174 16.00 -3.37 -1.95
N ALA A 175 17.12 -4.08 -1.88
CA ALA A 175 18.45 -3.50 -1.94
C ALA A 175 18.83 -2.91 -3.31
N LEU A 176 18.04 -3.13 -4.36
CA LEU A 176 18.27 -2.62 -5.72
C LEU A 176 17.64 -1.23 -5.96
N GLY A 177 16.94 -0.66 -4.98
CA GLY A 177 16.27 0.64 -5.11
C GLY A 177 17.23 1.84 -5.17
N ASN A 178 16.69 3.01 -5.56
CA ASN A 178 17.41 4.27 -5.44
C ASN A 178 17.30 4.77 -4.00
N ARG A 179 18.42 4.77 -3.28
CA ARG A 179 18.51 5.07 -1.85
C ARG A 179 17.99 6.46 -1.51
N GLU A 180 18.38 7.47 -2.28
CA GLU A 180 18.01 8.86 -2.06
C GLU A 180 16.49 9.09 -2.22
N LEU A 181 15.90 8.45 -3.22
CA LEU A 181 14.46 8.55 -3.48
C LEU A 181 13.63 7.72 -2.48
N LEU A 182 14.15 6.59 -2.04
CA LEU A 182 13.53 5.80 -0.96
C LEU A 182 13.57 6.56 0.37
N ALA A 183 14.67 7.22 0.70
CA ALA A 183 14.77 8.07 1.87
C ALA A 183 13.78 9.26 1.80
N LEU A 184 13.68 9.89 0.63
CA LEU A 184 12.68 10.94 0.39
C LEU A 184 11.26 10.40 0.57
N ALA A 185 10.95 9.22 0.02
CA ALA A 185 9.65 8.58 0.17
C ALA A 185 9.34 8.28 1.65
N LEU A 186 10.30 7.75 2.42
CA LEU A 186 10.14 7.48 3.84
C LEU A 186 9.78 8.76 4.62
N ALA A 187 10.53 9.83 4.42
CA ALA A 187 10.30 11.11 5.09
C ALA A 187 8.96 11.75 4.66
N ARG A 188 8.66 11.75 3.36
CA ARG A 188 7.49 12.45 2.80
C ARG A 188 6.18 11.70 2.98
N PHE A 189 6.19 10.35 2.88
CA PHE A 189 5.03 9.51 3.16
C PHE A 189 4.99 8.99 4.61
N SER A 190 5.72 9.63 5.55
CA SER A 190 5.61 9.32 6.96
C SER A 190 4.14 9.35 7.42
N VAL A 191 3.73 8.37 8.24
CA VAL A 191 2.40 8.41 8.86
C VAL A 191 2.26 9.58 9.84
N GLY A 192 3.38 10.14 10.30
CA GLY A 192 3.42 11.37 11.10
C GLY A 192 2.99 12.63 10.33
N ARG A 193 3.16 12.65 8.99
CA ARG A 193 2.68 13.72 8.10
C ARG A 193 1.23 13.53 7.65
N GLN A 194 0.72 12.33 7.78
CA GLN A 194 -0.62 12.00 7.32
C GLN A 194 -1.69 12.64 8.20
N ARG A 195 -2.66 13.32 7.57
CA ARG A 195 -3.91 13.72 8.25
C ARG A 195 -4.64 12.45 8.73
N PRO A 196 -5.09 12.39 9.99
CA PRO A 196 -5.91 11.26 10.45
C PRO A 196 -7.24 11.19 9.68
N LEU A 197 -7.56 10.01 9.16
CA LEU A 197 -8.77 9.77 8.35
C LEU A 197 -9.84 8.98 9.11
N TRP A 198 -9.70 8.79 10.41
CA TRP A 198 -10.67 8.07 11.23
C TRP A 198 -12.08 8.67 11.15
N GLY A 199 -12.19 10.01 11.14
CA GLY A 199 -13.46 10.73 11.00
C GLY A 199 -14.06 10.68 9.59
N GLU A 200 -13.33 10.21 8.58
CA GLU A 200 -13.84 10.02 7.22
C GLU A 200 -14.43 8.61 7.01
N LEU A 201 -14.03 7.63 7.83
CA LEU A 201 -14.49 6.24 7.70
C LEU A 201 -16.01 6.09 7.74
N PRO A 202 -16.76 6.77 8.66
CA PRO A 202 -18.22 6.70 8.68
C PRO A 202 -18.89 7.25 7.42
N LYS A 203 -18.20 8.11 6.67
CA LYS A 203 -18.72 8.79 5.48
C LYS A 203 -18.42 8.05 4.17
N LEU A 204 -17.61 6.98 4.22
CA LEU A 204 -17.28 6.22 3.03
C LEU A 204 -18.52 5.56 2.43
N THR A 205 -18.76 5.84 1.16
CA THR A 205 -19.90 5.29 0.40
C THR A 205 -19.57 4.01 -0.33
N ILE A 206 -18.26 3.72 -0.54
CA ILE A 206 -17.78 2.51 -1.21
C ILE A 206 -17.50 1.39 -0.19
N PRO A 207 -17.60 0.12 -0.59
CA PRO A 207 -17.20 -1.02 0.25
C PRO A 207 -15.71 -0.98 0.59
N LEU A 208 -15.38 -1.33 1.85
CA LEU A 208 -14.03 -1.42 2.35
C LEU A 208 -13.74 -2.82 2.90
N GLY A 209 -12.77 -3.52 2.31
CA GLY A 209 -12.15 -4.70 2.89
C GLY A 209 -10.92 -4.30 3.71
N TYR A 210 -10.85 -4.71 4.96
CA TYR A 210 -9.62 -4.57 5.75
C TYR A 210 -9.02 -5.94 5.98
N VAL A 211 -7.74 -6.09 5.62
CA VAL A 211 -7.01 -7.36 5.75
C VAL A 211 -5.83 -7.18 6.70
N ALA A 212 -5.68 -8.09 7.65
CA ALA A 212 -4.51 -8.19 8.53
C ALA A 212 -4.07 -9.65 8.68
N GLY A 213 -2.80 -9.88 8.91
CA GLY A 213 -2.31 -11.21 9.29
C GLY A 213 -2.62 -11.52 10.76
N GLU A 214 -2.79 -12.80 11.07
CA GLU A 214 -3.09 -13.29 12.42
C GLU A 214 -2.01 -12.87 13.44
N HIS A 215 -0.74 -12.85 13.03
CA HIS A 215 0.39 -12.48 13.87
C HIS A 215 0.62 -10.96 13.97
N ASP A 216 -0.05 -10.17 13.14
CA ASP A 216 -0.01 -8.70 13.20
C ASP A 216 -1.07 -8.15 14.16
N THR A 217 -0.82 -8.31 15.45
CA THR A 217 -1.76 -7.88 16.51
C THR A 217 -2.09 -6.40 16.46
N LYS A 218 -1.11 -5.56 16.08
CA LYS A 218 -1.28 -4.12 15.94
C LYS A 218 -2.30 -3.79 14.85
N TYR A 219 -2.13 -4.32 13.65
CA TYR A 219 -3.01 -3.99 12.52
C TYR A 219 -4.33 -4.77 12.57
N THR A 220 -4.38 -5.90 13.26
CA THR A 220 -5.63 -6.56 13.62
C THR A 220 -6.50 -5.66 14.52
N ALA A 221 -5.90 -5.01 15.53
CA ALA A 221 -6.61 -4.05 16.37
C ALA A 221 -7.07 -2.81 15.58
N VAL A 222 -6.24 -2.30 14.67
CA VAL A 222 -6.61 -1.22 13.74
C VAL A 222 -7.80 -1.63 12.87
N GLY A 223 -7.77 -2.84 12.30
CA GLY A 223 -8.83 -3.36 11.44
C GLY A 223 -10.17 -3.49 12.17
N ARG A 224 -10.18 -3.95 13.41
CA ARG A 224 -11.39 -4.00 14.25
C ARG A 224 -11.98 -2.60 14.42
N ARG A 225 -11.14 -1.61 14.80
CA ARG A 225 -11.59 -0.22 14.92
C ARG A 225 -12.10 0.36 13.60
N VAL A 226 -11.49 0.02 12.46
CA VAL A 226 -11.97 0.44 11.14
C VAL A 226 -13.38 -0.08 10.87
N VAL A 227 -13.64 -1.36 11.18
CA VAL A 227 -14.97 -1.96 11.00
C VAL A 227 -16.01 -1.35 11.95
N ASP A 228 -15.62 -1.06 13.19
CA ASP A 228 -16.51 -0.40 14.16
C ASP A 228 -16.95 1.00 13.68
N LEU A 229 -16.09 1.71 12.95
CA LEU A 229 -16.36 3.08 12.49
C LEU A 229 -16.96 3.16 11.07
N CYS A 230 -16.67 2.19 10.21
CA CYS A 230 -17.09 2.19 8.81
C CYS A 230 -18.19 1.14 8.56
N PRO A 231 -19.47 1.53 8.39
CA PRO A 231 -20.58 0.58 8.21
C PRO A 231 -20.44 -0.34 6.98
N ARG A 232 -19.61 0.05 6.01
CA ARG A 232 -19.36 -0.73 4.79
C ARG A 232 -18.06 -1.52 4.84
N ALA A 233 -17.39 -1.57 5.99
CA ALA A 233 -16.13 -2.30 6.15
C ALA A 233 -16.36 -3.76 6.58
N LYS A 234 -15.48 -4.65 6.10
CA LYS A 234 -15.35 -6.02 6.57
C LYS A 234 -13.90 -6.31 6.92
N LEU A 235 -13.68 -6.97 8.06
CA LEU A 235 -12.35 -7.41 8.50
C LEU A 235 -12.11 -8.87 8.09
N HIS A 236 -10.94 -9.11 7.49
CA HIS A 236 -10.44 -10.44 7.14
C HIS A 236 -9.10 -10.67 7.84
N ILE A 237 -9.00 -11.68 8.67
CA ILE A 237 -7.76 -12.10 9.31
C ILE A 237 -7.21 -13.30 8.55
N ILE A 238 -5.99 -13.16 8.03
CA ILE A 238 -5.31 -14.23 7.28
C ILE A 238 -4.46 -15.05 8.24
N PRO A 239 -4.74 -16.35 8.39
CA PRO A 239 -4.00 -17.21 9.30
C PRO A 239 -2.54 -17.38 8.87
N ARG A 240 -1.66 -17.59 9.83
CA ARG A 240 -0.22 -17.84 9.62
C ARG A 240 0.49 -16.73 8.84
N ALA A 241 0.04 -15.49 8.96
CA ALA A 241 0.64 -14.32 8.35
C ALA A 241 0.87 -13.22 9.38
N GLY A 242 1.94 -12.47 9.22
CA GLY A 242 2.18 -11.22 9.92
C GLY A 242 1.82 -10.02 9.06
N HIS A 243 2.65 -8.98 9.10
CA HIS A 243 2.37 -7.73 8.40
C HIS A 243 2.44 -7.85 6.87
N ALA A 244 3.39 -8.62 6.36
CA ALA A 244 3.61 -8.77 4.93
C ALA A 244 2.73 -9.85 4.29
N VAL A 245 1.42 -9.82 4.56
CA VAL A 245 0.43 -10.83 4.13
C VAL A 245 0.55 -11.21 2.65
N HIS A 246 0.82 -10.23 1.78
CA HIS A 246 0.95 -10.40 0.33
C HIS A 246 2.18 -11.22 -0.09
N ILE A 247 3.16 -11.37 0.81
CA ILE A 247 4.35 -12.21 0.61
C ILE A 247 4.19 -13.53 1.35
N GLU A 248 3.70 -13.48 2.60
CA GLU A 248 3.61 -14.64 3.48
C GLU A 248 2.47 -15.60 3.10
N GLN A 249 1.33 -15.08 2.63
CA GLN A 249 0.14 -15.86 2.25
C GLN A 249 -0.53 -15.29 0.98
N PRO A 250 0.19 -15.23 -0.16
CA PRO A 250 -0.30 -14.54 -1.37
C PRO A 250 -1.57 -15.17 -1.94
N GLU A 251 -1.70 -16.49 -1.93
CA GLU A 251 -2.87 -17.20 -2.45
C GLU A 251 -4.12 -16.97 -1.60
N GLU A 252 -3.96 -16.94 -0.27
CA GLU A 252 -5.06 -16.66 0.64
C GLU A 252 -5.53 -15.21 0.48
N LEU A 253 -4.60 -14.27 0.39
CA LEU A 253 -4.92 -12.87 0.11
C LEU A 253 -5.63 -12.72 -1.23
N SER A 254 -5.18 -13.43 -2.27
CA SER A 254 -5.82 -13.44 -3.58
C SER A 254 -7.29 -13.91 -3.49
N ARG A 255 -7.55 -15.00 -2.74
CA ARG A 255 -8.92 -15.52 -2.52
C ARG A 255 -9.81 -14.52 -1.79
N VAL A 256 -9.29 -13.88 -0.75
CA VAL A 256 -10.01 -12.84 0.01
C VAL A 256 -10.35 -11.65 -0.89
N ILE A 257 -9.38 -11.17 -1.69
CA ILE A 257 -9.60 -10.07 -2.63
C ILE A 257 -10.66 -10.47 -3.66
N ALA A 258 -10.53 -11.63 -4.30
CA ALA A 258 -11.49 -12.11 -5.30
C ALA A 258 -12.91 -12.18 -4.72
N SER A 259 -13.09 -12.83 -3.57
CA SER A 259 -14.39 -12.96 -2.91
C SER A 259 -14.98 -11.60 -2.54
N PHE A 260 -14.17 -10.67 -2.05
CA PHE A 260 -14.62 -9.32 -1.72
C PHE A 260 -15.07 -8.56 -2.98
N LEU A 261 -14.29 -8.62 -4.06
CA LEU A 261 -14.60 -7.92 -5.31
C LEU A 261 -15.84 -8.50 -6.02
N GLU A 262 -16.06 -9.82 -5.95
CA GLU A 262 -17.25 -10.46 -6.50
C GLU A 262 -18.55 -9.97 -5.86
N LEU A 263 -18.53 -9.73 -4.55
CA LEU A 263 -19.67 -9.19 -3.80
C LEU A 263 -19.98 -7.72 -4.12
N HIS A 264 -19.06 -7.03 -4.81
CA HIS A 264 -19.14 -5.58 -5.04
C HIS A 264 -18.85 -5.19 -6.51
N LYS A 265 -19.26 -6.07 -7.44
CA LYS A 265 -19.23 -5.84 -8.90
C LYS A 265 -20.17 -4.73 -9.34
#